data_f14ac117b07783cab2b59dc8c43d46fc
#
_entry.id   f14ac117b07783cab2b59dc8c43d46fc
#
_cell.length_a   1.000
_cell.length_b   1.000
_cell.length_c   1.000
_cell.angle_alpha   90.00
_cell.angle_beta   90.00
_cell.angle_gamma   90.00
#
_symmetry.space_group_name_H-M   'P 1'
#
loop_
_entity.id
_entity.type
_entity.pdbx_description
1 polymer ?
#
loop_
_entity_poly.entity_id
_entity_poly.type
_entity_poly.pdbx_seq_one_letter_code
_entity_poly.pdbx_strand_id
1 'polypeptide(L)'
;DITKEDLMQKSEENIIGVAKESKQKQKRLRSMLCLMLAVSVLVLSAVGIILYRSNGPQNVIAPVDQESIEMKTVELLSGIDGAFMYQYVTTDSYASLKIFVSEYHSGKLIQKEPVLLGYEEIGSPKHGTVLIVPDFDHFTVKIIIADDASKFSTEIPILERVEDRAYYGRSAREITRKTDVVYNKEQPLVALVYGKNQVRSIDLHDVTNGTSEALA
;
A
#
# COMPACT_ATOMS: atom_id res chain seq x y z
N ASP A 1 29.72 -28.91 79.87
CA ASP A 1 30.98 -28.58 79.24
C ASP A 1 30.87 -28.85 77.75
N ILE A 2 30.82 -27.77 77.00
CA ILE A 2 30.84 -27.87 75.52
C ILE A 2 32.30 -28.12 75.15
N THR A 3 32.55 -29.24 74.54
CA THR A 3 33.89 -29.63 74.14
C THR A 3 34.37 -28.77 72.93
N LYS A 4 35.65 -28.56 72.84
CA LYS A 4 36.27 -27.78 71.76
C LYS A 4 35.96 -28.38 70.37
N GLU A 5 35.73 -29.66 70.30
CA GLU A 5 35.28 -30.38 69.09
C GLU A 5 33.89 -29.95 68.64
N ASP A 6 32.91 -29.82 69.53
CA ASP A 6 31.56 -29.35 69.19
C ASP A 6 31.52 -27.95 68.61
N LEU A 7 32.41 -27.09 69.10
CA LEU A 7 32.55 -25.71 68.56
C LEU A 7 33.20 -25.69 67.16
N MET A 8 34.16 -26.58 66.93
CA MET A 8 34.78 -26.70 65.60
C MET A 8 33.82 -27.27 64.60
N GLN A 9 33.07 -28.31 64.95
CA GLN A 9 32.07 -28.95 64.07
C GLN A 9 30.94 -27.96 63.68
N LYS A 10 30.46 -27.20 64.64
CA LYS A 10 29.44 -26.14 64.42
C LYS A 10 29.96 -25.00 63.56
N SER A 11 31.26 -24.67 63.65
CA SER A 11 31.91 -23.69 62.77
C SER A 11 32.03 -24.16 61.33
N GLU A 12 32.42 -25.42 61.14
CA GLU A 12 32.51 -26.03 59.79
C GLU A 12 31.13 -26.14 59.12
N GLU A 13 30.10 -26.55 59.83
CA GLU A 13 28.73 -26.59 59.31
C GLU A 13 28.22 -25.22 58.86
N ASN A 14 28.48 -24.17 59.66
CA ASN A 14 28.15 -22.81 59.30
C ASN A 14 28.90 -22.33 58.04
N ILE A 15 30.17 -22.64 57.91
CA ILE A 15 30.98 -22.25 56.72
C ILE A 15 30.44 -23.00 55.48
N ILE A 16 30.10 -24.25 55.58
CA ILE A 16 29.53 -25.05 54.49
C ILE A 16 28.14 -24.53 54.11
N GLY A 17 27.33 -24.14 55.11
CA GLY A 17 26.01 -23.53 54.89
C GLY A 17 26.09 -22.21 54.09
N VAL A 18 26.99 -21.30 54.54
CA VAL A 18 27.20 -20.01 53.86
C VAL A 18 27.74 -20.22 52.45
N ALA A 19 28.66 -21.16 52.24
CA ALA A 19 29.20 -21.47 50.91
C ALA A 19 28.15 -22.08 49.96
N LYS A 20 27.24 -22.92 50.47
CA LYS A 20 26.10 -23.45 49.69
C LYS A 20 25.11 -22.33 49.31
N GLU A 21 24.77 -21.47 50.23
CA GLU A 21 23.88 -20.35 50.01
C GLU A 21 24.43 -19.33 48.97
N SER A 22 25.71 -19.04 49.06
CA SER A 22 26.38 -18.15 48.08
C SER A 22 26.41 -18.75 46.68
N LYS A 23 26.70 -20.04 46.56
CA LYS A 23 26.63 -20.76 45.28
C LYS A 23 25.22 -20.81 44.69
N GLN A 24 24.21 -20.93 45.54
CA GLN A 24 22.80 -20.93 45.10
C GLN A 24 22.36 -19.55 44.65
N LYS A 25 22.76 -18.50 45.38
CA LYS A 25 22.51 -17.08 44.95
C LYS A 25 23.21 -16.79 43.62
N GLN A 26 24.44 -17.25 43.45
CA GLN A 26 25.20 -17.06 42.21
C GLN A 26 24.56 -17.81 41.02
N LYS A 27 24.03 -19.02 41.23
CA LYS A 27 23.26 -19.74 40.18
C LYS A 27 21.99 -19.00 39.80
N ARG A 28 21.23 -18.51 40.77
CA ARG A 28 20.00 -17.73 40.51
C ARG A 28 20.31 -16.44 39.75
N LEU A 29 21.37 -15.72 40.15
CA LEU A 29 21.81 -14.50 39.46
C LEU A 29 22.19 -14.79 37.99
N ARG A 30 22.98 -15.84 37.76
CA ARG A 30 23.31 -16.27 36.39
C ARG A 30 22.09 -16.66 35.56
N SER A 31 21.14 -17.38 36.14
CA SER A 31 19.88 -17.76 35.47
C SER A 31 19.04 -16.52 35.13
N MET A 32 18.93 -15.53 36.04
CA MET A 32 18.25 -14.27 35.76
C MET A 32 18.94 -13.46 34.66
N LEU A 33 20.25 -13.45 34.65
CA LEU A 33 21.04 -12.73 33.64
C LEU A 33 20.88 -13.36 32.27
N CYS A 34 20.87 -14.70 32.19
CA CYS A 34 20.59 -15.42 30.95
C CYS A 34 19.16 -15.18 30.45
N LEU A 35 18.19 -15.13 31.37
CA LEU A 35 16.79 -14.85 31.02
C LEU A 35 16.63 -13.43 30.47
N MET A 36 17.25 -12.43 31.11
CA MET A 36 17.26 -11.03 30.64
C MET A 36 17.89 -10.90 29.25
N LEU A 37 19.03 -11.58 29.02
CA LEU A 37 19.66 -11.61 27.71
C LEU A 37 18.76 -12.22 26.65
N ALA A 38 18.11 -13.34 26.95
CA ALA A 38 17.19 -13.99 26.02
C ALA A 38 15.99 -13.08 25.66
N VAL A 39 15.42 -12.40 26.67
CA VAL A 39 14.33 -11.44 26.46
C VAL A 39 14.78 -10.25 25.62
N SER A 40 15.97 -9.71 25.90
CA SER A 40 16.50 -8.58 25.12
C SER A 40 16.76 -8.94 23.65
N VAL A 41 17.25 -10.13 23.37
CA VAL A 41 17.42 -10.64 21.99
C VAL A 41 16.09 -10.78 21.29
N LEU A 42 15.05 -11.31 21.97
CA LEU A 42 13.71 -11.44 21.41
C LEU A 42 13.10 -10.06 21.08
N VAL A 43 13.24 -9.09 21.97
CA VAL A 43 12.73 -7.73 21.75
C VAL A 43 13.46 -7.07 20.58
N LEU A 44 14.80 -7.15 20.53
CA LEU A 44 15.58 -6.61 19.43
C LEU A 44 15.24 -7.27 18.09
N SER A 45 14.99 -8.58 18.08
CA SER A 45 14.55 -9.30 16.89
C SER A 45 13.18 -8.83 16.42
N ALA A 46 12.23 -8.67 17.35
CA ALA A 46 10.89 -8.18 17.03
C ALA A 46 10.93 -6.75 16.48
N VAL A 47 11.70 -5.86 17.10
CA VAL A 47 11.92 -4.49 16.62
C VAL A 47 12.58 -4.50 15.24
N GLY A 48 13.60 -5.33 15.05
CA GLY A 48 14.25 -5.50 13.74
C GLY A 48 13.28 -5.97 12.64
N ILE A 49 12.40 -6.92 12.95
CA ILE A 49 11.37 -7.38 12.01
C ILE A 49 10.35 -6.29 11.70
N ILE A 50 9.92 -5.51 12.70
CA ILE A 50 8.99 -4.40 12.50
C ILE A 50 9.64 -3.31 11.63
N LEU A 51 10.87 -2.92 11.92
CA LEU A 51 11.60 -1.93 11.13
C LEU A 51 11.88 -2.43 9.71
N TYR A 52 12.22 -3.71 9.54
CA TYR A 52 12.41 -4.30 8.21
C TYR A 52 11.11 -4.30 7.41
N ARG A 53 9.97 -4.63 8.03
CA ARG A 53 8.65 -4.58 7.35
C ARG A 53 8.20 -3.16 7.03
N SER A 54 8.50 -2.18 7.88
CA SER A 54 8.13 -0.78 7.63
C SER A 54 9.01 -0.08 6.60
N ASN A 55 10.29 -0.49 6.49
CA ASN A 55 11.26 0.05 5.53
C ASN A 55 11.58 -0.92 4.39
N GLY A 56 10.90 -2.07 4.35
CA GLY A 56 11.07 -3.06 3.29
C GLY A 56 10.58 -2.53 1.93
N PRO A 57 10.95 -3.22 0.86
CA PRO A 57 10.51 -2.87 -0.48
C PRO A 57 8.99 -2.73 -0.52
N GLN A 58 8.51 -1.56 -0.87
CA GLN A 58 7.09 -1.27 -0.95
C GLN A 58 6.70 -1.10 -2.41
N ASN A 59 5.82 -1.97 -2.88
CA ASN A 59 5.16 -1.79 -4.15
C ASN A 59 3.87 -1.03 -3.87
N VAL A 60 3.85 0.25 -4.20
CA VAL A 60 2.75 1.15 -3.81
C VAL A 60 2.39 2.09 -4.93
N ILE A 61 1.14 2.52 -4.91
CA ILE A 61 0.61 3.62 -5.70
C ILE A 61 -0.08 4.62 -4.76
N ALA A 62 0.13 5.90 -5.01
CA ALA A 62 -0.44 6.98 -4.22
C ALA A 62 -0.92 8.12 -5.11
N PRO A 63 -2.03 8.79 -4.77
CA PRO A 63 -2.39 10.03 -5.43
C PRO A 63 -1.33 11.09 -5.15
N VAL A 64 -1.08 11.95 -6.13
CA VAL A 64 -0.23 13.12 -5.96
C VAL A 64 -1.01 14.15 -5.15
N ASP A 65 -0.31 14.85 -4.26
CA ASP A 65 -0.93 15.89 -3.44
C ASP A 65 -1.56 16.96 -4.33
N GLN A 66 -2.84 17.23 -4.12
CA GLN A 66 -3.62 18.22 -4.86
C GLN A 66 -3.05 19.63 -4.73
N GLU A 67 -2.38 19.93 -3.63
CA GLU A 67 -1.74 21.23 -3.40
C GLU A 67 -0.32 21.33 -3.99
N SER A 68 0.21 20.25 -4.55
CA SER A 68 1.54 20.24 -5.18
C SER A 68 1.60 21.09 -6.44
N ILE A 69 2.79 21.57 -6.78
CA ILE A 69 3.01 22.35 -8.00
C ILE A 69 2.75 21.49 -9.23
N GLU A 70 3.11 20.22 -9.17
CA GLU A 70 2.91 19.25 -10.23
C GLU A 70 1.42 19.12 -10.56
N MET A 71 0.59 18.88 -9.53
CA MET A 71 -0.85 18.72 -9.72
C MET A 71 -1.52 20.00 -10.22
N LYS A 72 -1.20 21.15 -9.63
CA LYS A 72 -1.70 22.46 -10.08
C LYS A 72 -1.32 22.75 -11.52
N THR A 73 -0.11 22.38 -11.94
CA THR A 73 0.31 22.53 -13.35
C THR A 73 -0.50 21.64 -14.27
N VAL A 74 -0.72 20.39 -13.89
CA VAL A 74 -1.54 19.45 -14.67
C VAL A 74 -2.97 19.95 -14.78
N GLU A 75 -3.58 20.43 -13.71
CA GLU A 75 -4.94 20.97 -13.71
C GLU A 75 -5.08 22.18 -14.65
N LEU A 76 -4.10 23.08 -14.67
CA LEU A 76 -4.09 24.21 -15.58
C LEU A 76 -4.03 23.80 -17.07
N LEU A 77 -3.45 22.63 -17.36
CA LEU A 77 -3.28 22.13 -18.71
C LEU A 77 -4.40 21.17 -19.14
N SER A 78 -5.09 20.53 -18.21
CA SER A 78 -6.14 19.54 -18.48
C SER A 78 -7.53 20.14 -18.72
N GLY A 79 -7.69 21.44 -18.53
CA GLY A 79 -8.98 22.11 -18.70
C GLY A 79 -9.90 21.94 -17.47
N ILE A 80 -11.21 22.15 -17.71
CA ILE A 80 -12.22 22.20 -16.64
C ILE A 80 -12.60 20.82 -16.08
N ASP A 81 -12.26 19.75 -16.76
CA ASP A 81 -12.65 18.39 -16.37
C ASP A 81 -11.71 17.77 -15.33
N GLY A 82 -10.62 18.49 -15.02
CA GLY A 82 -9.64 18.09 -14.03
C GLY A 82 -8.71 16.98 -14.51
N ALA A 83 -7.92 16.48 -13.60
CA ALA A 83 -7.00 15.38 -13.85
C ALA A 83 -6.78 14.55 -12.58
N PHE A 84 -6.38 13.29 -12.73
CA PHE A 84 -6.02 12.39 -11.64
C PHE A 84 -4.60 11.92 -11.84
N MET A 85 -3.72 12.24 -10.91
CA MET A 85 -2.31 11.94 -11.02
C MET A 85 -1.87 11.05 -9.86
N TYR A 86 -1.21 9.94 -10.21
CA TYR A 86 -0.71 8.97 -9.25
C TYR A 86 0.77 8.74 -9.45
N GLN A 87 1.49 8.55 -8.36
CA GLN A 87 2.86 8.06 -8.38
C GLN A 87 2.90 6.63 -7.89
N TYR A 88 3.63 5.77 -8.59
CA TYR A 88 3.87 4.41 -8.15
C TYR A 88 5.37 4.16 -7.94
N VAL A 89 5.64 3.31 -6.97
CA VAL A 89 6.98 2.81 -6.68
C VAL A 89 6.89 1.29 -6.61
N THR A 90 7.76 0.63 -7.36
CA THR A 90 7.88 -0.83 -7.30
C THR A 90 9.33 -1.19 -7.07
N THR A 91 9.56 -2.15 -6.20
CA THR A 91 10.89 -2.65 -5.86
C THR A 91 11.13 -4.04 -6.41
N ASP A 92 10.05 -4.74 -6.76
CA ASP A 92 10.11 -6.04 -7.39
C ASP A 92 10.18 -5.91 -8.92
N SER A 93 10.71 -6.90 -9.58
CA SER A 93 10.63 -7.04 -11.02
C SER A 93 9.22 -7.47 -11.43
N TYR A 94 8.68 -6.89 -12.47
CA TYR A 94 7.39 -7.26 -13.03
C TYR A 94 7.46 -7.31 -14.55
N ALA A 95 6.68 -8.21 -15.14
CA ALA A 95 6.70 -8.42 -16.60
C ALA A 95 5.92 -7.32 -17.36
N SER A 96 4.88 -6.77 -16.75
CA SER A 96 4.08 -5.72 -17.39
C SER A 96 3.27 -4.92 -16.36
N LEU A 97 3.05 -3.64 -16.65
CA LEU A 97 2.04 -2.80 -16.02
C LEU A 97 0.86 -2.70 -16.99
N LYS A 98 -0.34 -3.00 -16.51
CA LYS A 98 -1.57 -2.90 -17.31
C LYS A 98 -2.55 -1.95 -16.62
N ILE A 99 -3.07 -1.00 -17.37
CA ILE A 99 -4.18 -0.15 -16.96
C ILE A 99 -5.38 -0.53 -17.82
N PHE A 100 -6.54 -0.59 -17.21
CA PHE A 100 -7.79 -0.86 -17.90
C PHE A 100 -8.73 0.33 -17.72
N VAL A 101 -9.43 0.67 -18.79
CA VAL A 101 -10.64 1.47 -18.72
C VAL A 101 -11.81 0.52 -18.87
N SER A 102 -12.64 0.44 -17.84
CA SER A 102 -13.82 -0.43 -17.81
C SER A 102 -15.06 0.45 -17.79
N GLU A 103 -15.94 0.27 -18.77
CA GLU A 103 -17.21 0.97 -18.87
C GLU A 103 -18.35 0.06 -18.42
N TYR A 104 -19.18 0.58 -17.51
CA TYR A 104 -20.36 -0.09 -16.97
C TYR A 104 -21.59 0.72 -17.30
N HIS A 105 -22.66 0.03 -17.69
CA HIS A 105 -23.98 0.62 -17.89
C HIS A 105 -24.99 -0.14 -17.03
N SER A 106 -25.64 0.56 -16.13
CA SER A 106 -26.58 -0.04 -15.17
C SER A 106 -26.02 -1.29 -14.48
N GLY A 107 -24.79 -1.20 -13.96
CA GLY A 107 -24.11 -2.28 -13.26
C GLY A 107 -23.53 -3.40 -14.13
N LYS A 108 -23.71 -3.36 -15.43
CA LYS A 108 -23.17 -4.37 -16.35
C LYS A 108 -21.93 -3.84 -17.07
N LEU A 109 -20.87 -4.61 -17.07
CA LEU A 109 -19.67 -4.33 -17.86
C LEU A 109 -20.01 -4.36 -19.35
N ILE A 110 -19.82 -3.24 -20.04
CA ILE A 110 -20.08 -3.08 -21.47
C ILE A 110 -18.77 -3.22 -22.26
N GLN A 111 -17.72 -2.60 -21.76
CA GLN A 111 -16.45 -2.53 -22.44
C GLN A 111 -15.31 -2.54 -21.43
N LYS A 112 -14.19 -3.15 -21.81
CA LYS A 112 -12.96 -3.13 -21.04
C LYS A 112 -11.78 -3.04 -21.98
N GLU A 113 -11.19 -1.85 -22.05
CA GLU A 113 -10.04 -1.59 -22.90
C GLU A 113 -8.76 -1.68 -22.10
N PRO A 114 -7.85 -2.60 -22.45
CA PRO A 114 -6.54 -2.65 -21.83
C PRO A 114 -5.64 -1.54 -22.41
N VAL A 115 -5.06 -0.76 -21.53
CA VAL A 115 -3.94 0.11 -21.87
C VAL A 115 -2.67 -0.68 -21.58
N LEU A 116 -2.07 -1.21 -22.61
CA LEU A 116 -0.84 -2.00 -22.49
C LEU A 116 0.37 -1.06 -22.49
N LEU A 117 1.06 -1.04 -21.36
CA LEU A 117 2.49 -0.76 -21.37
C LEU A 117 3.20 -2.10 -21.53
N GLY A 118 3.58 -2.40 -22.74
CA GLY A 118 4.42 -3.56 -23.01
C GLY A 118 5.84 -3.26 -22.60
N TYR A 119 6.29 -3.87 -21.52
CA TYR A 119 7.70 -4.00 -21.23
C TYR A 119 7.99 -5.49 -21.17
N GLU A 120 8.82 -5.96 -22.04
CA GLU A 120 9.51 -7.23 -21.88
C GLU A 120 10.69 -6.96 -20.94
N GLU A 121 10.67 -7.60 -19.78
CA GLU A 121 11.68 -7.50 -18.72
C GLU A 121 11.92 -6.09 -18.15
N ILE A 122 11.06 -5.70 -17.22
CA ILE A 122 11.27 -4.47 -16.46
C ILE A 122 12.18 -4.80 -15.27
N GLY A 123 13.43 -4.36 -15.36
CA GLY A 123 14.30 -4.32 -14.20
C GLY A 123 13.72 -3.41 -13.12
N SER A 124 13.77 -3.81 -11.87
CA SER A 124 13.38 -3.00 -10.72
C SER A 124 14.57 -2.23 -10.14
N PRO A 125 14.36 -1.25 -9.28
CA PRO A 125 13.10 -0.63 -8.91
C PRO A 125 12.62 0.36 -9.94
N LYS A 126 11.31 0.62 -9.96
CA LYS A 126 10.70 1.60 -10.85
C LYS A 126 9.92 2.63 -10.07
N HIS A 127 10.13 3.87 -10.47
CA HIS A 127 9.30 4.98 -10.12
C HIS A 127 8.56 5.43 -11.36
N GLY A 128 7.28 5.69 -11.23
CA GLY A 128 6.54 6.17 -12.38
C GLY A 128 5.30 6.94 -11.98
N THR A 129 4.72 7.58 -12.99
CA THR A 129 3.54 8.41 -12.85
C THR A 129 2.47 7.90 -13.80
N VAL A 130 1.25 7.82 -13.31
CA VAL A 130 0.04 7.60 -14.08
C VAL A 130 -0.78 8.87 -14.02
N LEU A 131 -1.10 9.43 -15.18
CA LEU A 131 -1.95 10.60 -15.29
C LEU A 131 -3.18 10.23 -16.14
N ILE A 132 -4.36 10.50 -15.61
CA ILE A 132 -5.66 10.24 -16.22
C ILE A 132 -6.35 11.59 -16.40
N VAL A 133 -6.63 11.97 -17.64
CA VAL A 133 -7.25 13.24 -17.99
C VAL A 133 -8.53 12.95 -18.75
N PRO A 134 -9.71 13.08 -18.12
CA PRO A 134 -10.98 13.04 -18.82
C PRO A 134 -11.13 14.30 -19.69
N ASP A 135 -11.70 14.12 -20.87
CA ASP A 135 -12.15 15.18 -21.76
C ASP A 135 -13.63 14.90 -22.10
N PHE A 136 -14.52 15.65 -21.46
CA PHE A 136 -15.95 15.45 -21.62
C PHE A 136 -16.53 16.18 -22.82
N ASP A 137 -15.80 17.12 -23.39
CA ASP A 137 -16.24 17.77 -24.63
C ASP A 137 -16.09 16.82 -25.83
N HIS A 138 -15.02 16.00 -25.80
CA HIS A 138 -14.73 15.01 -26.84
C HIS A 138 -15.14 13.57 -26.43
N PHE A 139 -15.56 13.37 -25.18
CA PHE A 139 -15.88 12.06 -24.59
C PHE A 139 -14.73 11.06 -24.71
N THR A 140 -13.57 11.49 -24.29
CA THR A 140 -12.38 10.65 -24.25
C THR A 140 -11.73 10.70 -22.86
N VAL A 141 -10.91 9.71 -22.58
CA VAL A 141 -10.00 9.69 -21.43
C VAL A 141 -8.60 9.50 -21.95
N LYS A 142 -7.76 10.49 -21.72
CA LYS A 142 -6.33 10.39 -22.02
C LYS A 142 -5.61 9.80 -20.84
N ILE A 143 -4.82 8.76 -21.09
CA ILE A 143 -3.99 8.09 -20.10
C ILE A 143 -2.54 8.28 -20.51
N ILE A 144 -1.76 8.79 -19.57
CA ILE A 144 -0.31 8.97 -19.74
C ILE A 144 0.37 8.18 -18.62
N ILE A 145 1.33 7.37 -18.99
CA ILE A 145 2.18 6.66 -18.06
C ILE A 145 3.62 7.03 -18.39
N ALA A 146 4.35 7.44 -17.38
CA ALA A 146 5.75 7.82 -17.52
C ALA A 146 6.57 7.20 -16.40
N ASP A 147 7.76 6.79 -16.73
CA ASP A 147 8.82 6.41 -15.80
C ASP A 147 10.11 7.15 -16.16
N ASP A 148 11.20 6.85 -15.48
CA ASP A 148 12.51 7.52 -15.71
C ASP A 148 13.05 7.32 -17.13
N ALA A 149 12.62 6.29 -17.85
CA ALA A 149 13.15 5.89 -19.14
C ALA A 149 12.18 6.07 -20.29
N SER A 150 10.88 6.09 -20.03
CA SER A 150 9.86 6.02 -21.07
C SER A 150 8.59 6.80 -20.74
N LYS A 151 7.88 7.18 -21.79
CA LYS A 151 6.56 7.80 -21.70
C LYS A 151 5.65 7.17 -22.73
N PHE A 152 4.49 6.72 -22.28
CA PHE A 152 3.41 6.23 -23.10
C PHE A 152 2.17 7.12 -22.93
N SER A 153 1.44 7.35 -24.01
CA SER A 153 0.19 8.11 -23.98
C SER A 153 -0.82 7.47 -24.93
N THR A 154 -2.03 7.31 -24.47
CA THR A 154 -3.15 6.87 -25.30
C THR A 154 -4.40 7.66 -24.93
N GLU A 155 -5.36 7.66 -25.84
CA GLU A 155 -6.67 8.28 -25.68
C GLU A 155 -7.74 7.24 -26.00
N ILE A 156 -8.70 7.08 -25.11
CA ILE A 156 -9.73 6.05 -25.18
C ILE A 156 -11.08 6.75 -25.21
N PRO A 157 -11.91 6.47 -26.21
CA PRO A 157 -13.27 7.00 -26.25
C PRO A 157 -14.12 6.36 -25.15
N ILE A 158 -15.01 7.16 -24.57
CA ILE A 158 -15.94 6.75 -23.52
C ILE A 158 -17.36 7.10 -23.89
N LEU A 159 -18.33 6.38 -23.35
CA LEU A 159 -19.76 6.63 -23.57
C LEU A 159 -20.17 6.63 -25.05
N GLU A 160 -19.47 5.95 -25.93
CA GLU A 160 -19.76 5.94 -27.38
C GLU A 160 -21.17 5.42 -27.69
N ARG A 161 -21.69 4.51 -26.85
CA ARG A 161 -23.01 3.87 -27.03
C ARG A 161 -24.12 4.57 -26.27
N VAL A 162 -23.81 5.72 -25.63
CA VAL A 162 -24.79 6.46 -24.82
C VAL A 162 -25.35 7.62 -25.62
N GLU A 163 -26.66 7.58 -25.88
CA GLU A 163 -27.37 8.71 -26.48
C GLU A 163 -27.50 9.84 -25.48
N ASP A 164 -27.54 11.09 -25.99
CA ASP A 164 -27.69 12.30 -25.17
C ASP A 164 -26.62 12.50 -24.09
N ARG A 165 -25.46 11.86 -24.24
CA ARG A 165 -24.37 11.87 -23.25
C ARG A 165 -23.93 13.29 -22.82
N ALA A 166 -24.09 14.29 -23.67
CA ALA A 166 -23.76 15.68 -23.36
C ALA A 166 -24.61 16.30 -22.23
N TYR A 167 -25.77 15.72 -21.94
CA TYR A 167 -26.69 16.20 -20.90
C TYR A 167 -26.56 15.44 -19.58
N TYR A 168 -25.60 14.52 -19.47
CA TYR A 168 -25.39 13.75 -18.26
C TYR A 168 -24.63 14.57 -17.22
N GLY A 169 -25.12 14.54 -15.99
CA GLY A 169 -24.35 14.96 -14.83
C GLY A 169 -23.17 14.03 -14.62
N ARG A 170 -22.11 14.51 -14.01
CA ARG A 170 -20.87 13.77 -13.81
C ARG A 170 -20.30 13.95 -12.41
N SER A 171 -19.63 12.94 -11.94
CA SER A 171 -18.89 12.94 -10.67
C SER A 171 -17.71 11.99 -10.78
N ALA A 172 -16.69 12.21 -9.98
CA ALA A 172 -15.51 11.36 -9.92
C ALA A 172 -15.22 10.92 -8.48
N ARG A 173 -14.64 9.76 -8.36
CA ARG A 173 -14.07 9.23 -7.11
C ARG A 173 -12.71 8.64 -7.41
N GLU A 174 -11.75 8.93 -6.55
CA GLU A 174 -10.38 8.41 -6.67
C GLU A 174 -9.90 7.80 -5.35
N ILE A 175 -8.80 7.06 -5.41
CA ILE A 175 -8.10 6.68 -4.19
C ILE A 175 -7.54 7.94 -3.52
N THR A 176 -7.73 8.06 -2.21
CA THR A 176 -7.32 9.25 -1.45
C THR A 176 -6.06 9.02 -0.62
N ARG A 177 -5.49 7.84 -0.67
CA ARG A 177 -4.32 7.45 0.12
C ARG A 177 -3.45 6.44 -0.60
N LYS A 178 -2.21 6.36 -0.15
CA LYS A 178 -1.26 5.33 -0.56
C LYS A 178 -1.86 3.93 -0.39
N THR A 179 -1.75 3.13 -1.43
CA THR A 179 -2.29 1.77 -1.51
C THR A 179 -1.22 0.82 -2.00
N ASP A 180 -1.17 -0.38 -1.42
CA ASP A 180 -0.24 -1.41 -1.87
C ASP A 180 -0.64 -1.94 -3.25
N VAL A 181 0.34 -2.10 -4.12
CA VAL A 181 0.16 -2.76 -5.42
C VAL A 181 0.11 -4.26 -5.21
N VAL A 182 -1.01 -4.88 -5.55
CA VAL A 182 -1.20 -6.33 -5.46
C VAL A 182 -1.06 -6.93 -6.85
N TYR A 183 -0.03 -7.76 -7.06
CA TYR A 183 0.22 -8.40 -8.36
C TYR A 183 -0.93 -9.31 -8.78
N ASN A 184 -1.18 -9.32 -10.08
CA ASN A 184 -2.25 -10.09 -10.71
C ASN A 184 -3.67 -9.78 -10.18
N LYS A 185 -3.85 -8.63 -9.53
CA LYS A 185 -5.15 -8.15 -9.07
C LYS A 185 -5.40 -6.74 -9.59
N GLU A 186 -6.55 -6.55 -10.20
CA GLU A 186 -6.99 -5.23 -10.61
C GLU A 186 -7.36 -4.39 -9.38
N GLN A 187 -6.92 -3.14 -9.39
CA GLN A 187 -7.18 -2.17 -8.33
C GLN A 187 -7.70 -0.88 -8.97
N PRO A 188 -8.88 -0.40 -8.59
CA PRO A 188 -9.41 0.84 -9.14
C PRO A 188 -8.60 2.02 -8.63
N LEU A 189 -8.26 2.94 -9.50
CA LEU A 189 -7.62 4.21 -9.17
C LEU A 189 -8.65 5.33 -9.14
N VAL A 190 -9.51 5.38 -10.14
CA VAL A 190 -10.54 6.39 -10.29
C VAL A 190 -11.80 5.76 -10.88
N ALA A 191 -12.96 6.22 -10.46
CA ALA A 191 -14.24 5.97 -11.08
C ALA A 191 -14.87 7.28 -11.53
N LEU A 192 -15.24 7.34 -12.80
CA LEU A 192 -16.01 8.43 -13.39
C LEU A 192 -17.47 7.98 -13.50
N VAL A 193 -18.37 8.73 -12.94
CA VAL A 193 -19.79 8.39 -12.84
C VAL A 193 -20.63 9.38 -13.64
N TYR A 194 -21.52 8.85 -14.45
CA TYR A 194 -22.40 9.60 -15.32
C TYR A 194 -23.86 9.25 -15.03
N GLY A 195 -24.73 10.24 -15.00
CA GLY A 195 -26.14 10.03 -14.76
C GLY A 195 -27.02 11.07 -15.42
N LYS A 196 -28.15 10.64 -15.98
CA LYS A 196 -29.10 11.53 -16.66
C LYS A 196 -29.85 12.47 -15.71
N ASN A 197 -30.15 12.02 -14.49
CA ASN A 197 -30.99 12.77 -13.55
C ASN A 197 -30.25 13.16 -12.25
N GLN A 198 -29.53 12.23 -11.66
CA GLN A 198 -28.75 12.44 -10.46
C GLN A 198 -27.48 11.59 -10.51
N VAL A 199 -26.36 12.19 -10.23
CA VAL A 199 -25.10 11.49 -10.11
C VAL A 199 -24.91 11.13 -8.63
N ARG A 200 -24.95 9.84 -8.33
CA ARG A 200 -24.66 9.32 -7.00
C ARG A 200 -23.16 9.14 -6.83
N SER A 201 -22.70 9.40 -5.63
CA SER A 201 -21.33 9.05 -5.27
C SER A 201 -21.20 7.53 -5.10
N ILE A 202 -20.24 6.93 -5.77
CA ILE A 202 -19.95 5.49 -5.70
C ILE A 202 -18.67 5.30 -4.87
N ASP A 203 -18.64 4.27 -4.00
CA ASP A 203 -17.40 3.84 -3.38
C ASP A 203 -16.56 3.06 -4.41
N LEU A 204 -15.27 3.40 -4.50
CA LEU A 204 -14.35 2.68 -5.40
C LEU A 204 -14.27 1.18 -5.10
N HIS A 205 -14.45 0.81 -3.83
CA HIS A 205 -14.45 -0.59 -3.42
C HIS A 205 -15.64 -1.36 -3.99
N ASP A 206 -16.78 -0.71 -4.14
CA ASP A 206 -18.00 -1.33 -4.69
C ASP A 206 -17.87 -1.59 -6.20
N VAL A 207 -17.12 -0.75 -6.91
CA VAL A 207 -16.85 -0.92 -8.34
C VAL A 207 -16.08 -2.21 -8.62
N THR A 208 -15.13 -2.58 -7.78
CA THR A 208 -14.31 -3.79 -7.97
C THR A 208 -15.07 -5.08 -7.72
N ASN A 209 -16.08 -5.05 -6.87
CA ASN A 209 -16.81 -6.24 -6.49
C ASN A 209 -18.02 -6.54 -7.41
N GLY A 210 -18.32 -5.63 -8.33
CA GLY A 210 -19.49 -5.76 -9.23
C GLY A 210 -20.84 -5.80 -8.49
N THR A 211 -20.85 -5.43 -7.19
CA THR A 211 -21.99 -5.59 -6.29
C THR A 211 -22.71 -4.28 -6.01
N SER A 212 -22.35 -3.22 -6.70
CA SER A 212 -22.90 -1.90 -6.39
C SER A 212 -24.33 -1.75 -6.90
N GLU A 213 -25.30 -1.71 -5.99
CA GLU A 213 -26.66 -1.17 -6.28
C GLU A 213 -26.59 0.28 -6.79
N ALA A 214 -25.47 0.96 -6.60
CA ALA A 214 -25.22 2.31 -7.10
C ALA A 214 -24.94 2.37 -8.59
N LEU A 215 -24.63 1.22 -9.21
CA LEU A 215 -24.42 1.07 -10.65
C LEU A 215 -25.71 0.62 -11.39
N ALA A 216 -26.78 0.34 -10.65
CA ALA A 216 -28.06 -0.11 -11.19
C ALA A 216 -28.90 1.03 -11.78
#